data_b23e647b6502e174ba3617cdcfaed6ee
#
_entry.id   b23e647b6502e174ba3617cdcfaed6ee
#
_cell.length_a   1.000
_cell.length_b   1.000
_cell.length_c   1.000
_cell.angle_alpha   90.00
_cell.angle_beta   90.00
_cell.angle_gamma   90.00
#
_symmetry.space_group_name_H-M   'P 1'
#
loop_
_entity.id
_entity.type
_entity.pdbx_description
1 polymer ?
#
loop_
_entity_poly.entity_id
_entity_poly.type
_entity_poly.pdbx_seq_one_letter_code
_entity_poly.pdbx_strand_id
1 'polypeptide(L)'
;MSEIVFRRAGPQDVALVAAITDAAYAKWVPVIGRKPKPMTADYHAAIRDHLVELAYLDDAAVGLIELITAADHLLLENIAVDPAAHGQGIGRRLMQRVEQHAIEMGLPVVRLYTNKAFATNLGFYRRLGYAIEREEPYKEGFTVYFAKAVGKP
;
A
#
# COMPACT_ATOMS: atom_id res chain seq x y z
N MET A 1 23.55 8.53 -3.88
CA MET A 1 22.35 8.03 -3.34
C MET A 1 21.18 8.44 -4.16
N SER A 2 20.39 7.48 -4.58
CA SER A 2 19.24 7.78 -5.42
C SER A 2 18.07 8.23 -4.57
N GLU A 3 17.29 9.16 -5.12
CA GLU A 3 16.11 9.65 -4.45
C GLU A 3 14.87 9.07 -5.09
N ILE A 4 13.85 8.84 -4.28
CA ILE A 4 12.56 8.43 -4.77
C ILE A 4 11.75 9.68 -5.08
N VAL A 5 11.20 9.73 -6.29
CA VAL A 5 10.33 10.81 -6.72
C VAL A 5 8.91 10.25 -6.83
N PHE A 6 7.96 10.90 -6.20
CA PHE A 6 6.55 10.49 -6.24
C PHE A 6 5.81 11.31 -7.30
N ARG A 7 5.01 10.62 -8.12
CA ARG A 7 4.18 11.30 -9.11
C ARG A 7 2.78 10.74 -9.09
N ARG A 8 1.80 11.62 -9.20
CA ARG A 8 0.41 11.22 -9.26
C ARG A 8 0.16 10.39 -10.50
N ALA A 9 -0.45 9.22 -10.35
CA ALA A 9 -0.81 8.39 -11.49
C ALA A 9 -1.99 9.00 -12.23
N GLY A 10 -1.93 8.93 -13.55
CA GLY A 10 -3.02 9.37 -14.42
C GLY A 10 -3.55 8.20 -15.24
N PRO A 11 -4.56 8.45 -16.11
CA PRO A 11 -5.17 7.39 -16.91
C PRO A 11 -4.19 6.59 -17.75
N GLN A 12 -3.09 7.21 -18.15
CA GLN A 12 -2.07 6.54 -18.96
C GLN A 12 -1.25 5.55 -18.15
N ASP A 13 -1.37 5.56 -16.82
CA ASP A 13 -0.56 4.72 -15.94
C ASP A 13 -1.28 3.46 -15.47
N VAL A 14 -2.50 3.21 -15.93
CA VAL A 14 -3.30 2.07 -15.46
C VAL A 14 -2.56 0.74 -15.62
N ALA A 15 -1.97 0.49 -16.78
CA ALA A 15 -1.26 -0.77 -17.02
C ALA A 15 -0.03 -0.89 -16.13
N LEU A 16 0.67 0.21 -15.89
CA LEU A 16 1.86 0.22 -15.03
C LEU A 16 1.49 -0.07 -13.57
N VAL A 17 0.43 0.57 -13.07
CA VAL A 17 -0.05 0.34 -11.71
C VAL A 17 -0.46 -1.13 -11.53
N ALA A 18 -1.19 -1.69 -12.48
CA ALA A 18 -1.61 -3.08 -12.44
C ALA A 18 -0.39 -4.02 -12.48
N ALA A 19 0.58 -3.73 -13.33
CA ALA A 19 1.75 -4.59 -13.49
C ALA A 19 2.61 -4.63 -12.22
N ILE A 20 2.84 -3.48 -11.60
CA ILE A 20 3.62 -3.42 -10.35
C ILE A 20 2.88 -4.16 -9.24
N THR A 21 1.57 -3.97 -9.15
CA THR A 21 0.75 -4.65 -8.15
C THR A 21 0.80 -6.16 -8.35
N ASP A 22 0.61 -6.63 -9.59
CA ASP A 22 0.65 -8.06 -9.88
C ASP A 22 2.02 -8.66 -9.50
N ALA A 23 3.10 -7.99 -9.86
CA ALA A 23 4.44 -8.48 -9.54
C ALA A 23 4.66 -8.55 -8.03
N ALA A 24 4.19 -7.54 -7.30
CA ALA A 24 4.39 -7.47 -5.85
C ALA A 24 3.60 -8.55 -5.10
N TYR A 25 2.39 -8.86 -5.56
CA TYR A 25 1.52 -9.79 -4.86
C TYR A 25 1.61 -11.23 -5.37
N ALA A 26 2.32 -11.49 -6.47
CA ALA A 26 2.38 -12.82 -7.07
C ALA A 26 2.84 -13.91 -6.08
N LYS A 27 3.76 -13.57 -5.18
CA LYS A 27 4.29 -14.53 -4.20
C LYS A 27 3.21 -15.03 -3.24
N TRP A 28 2.12 -14.30 -3.08
CA TRP A 28 1.07 -14.69 -2.14
C TRP A 28 0.01 -15.60 -2.77
N VAL A 29 -0.01 -15.72 -4.10
CA VAL A 29 -1.00 -16.57 -4.78
C VAL A 29 -0.94 -18.01 -4.28
N PRO A 30 0.25 -18.67 -4.23
CA PRO A 30 0.29 -20.03 -3.72
C PRO A 30 0.01 -20.14 -2.22
N VAL A 31 0.21 -19.07 -1.48
CA VAL A 31 -0.01 -19.07 -0.03
C VAL A 31 -1.49 -19.16 0.30
N ILE A 32 -2.34 -18.40 -0.41
CA ILE A 32 -3.77 -18.39 -0.12
C ILE A 32 -4.61 -19.11 -1.16
N GLY A 33 -3.97 -19.65 -2.22
CA GLY A 33 -4.66 -20.45 -3.22
C GLY A 33 -5.53 -19.66 -4.19
N ARG A 34 -5.35 -18.36 -4.28
CA ARG A 34 -6.09 -17.48 -5.18
C ARG A 34 -5.35 -16.17 -5.33
N LYS A 35 -5.77 -15.35 -6.29
CA LYS A 35 -5.19 -14.02 -6.43
C LYS A 35 -5.64 -13.13 -5.26
N PRO A 36 -4.72 -12.46 -4.57
CA PRO A 36 -5.10 -11.42 -3.61
C PRO A 36 -5.93 -10.34 -4.27
N LYS A 37 -6.79 -9.70 -3.47
CA LYS A 37 -7.71 -8.68 -3.96
C LYS A 37 -7.06 -7.60 -4.83
N PRO A 38 -5.88 -7.05 -4.49
CA PRO A 38 -5.27 -6.02 -5.34
C PRO A 38 -4.94 -6.47 -6.74
N MET A 39 -4.76 -7.77 -6.97
CA MET A 39 -4.46 -8.29 -8.31
C MET A 39 -5.68 -8.33 -9.22
N THR A 40 -6.88 -8.12 -8.68
CA THR A 40 -8.13 -8.17 -9.45
C THR A 40 -8.88 -6.84 -9.41
N ALA A 41 -8.30 -5.80 -8.84
CA ALA A 41 -8.96 -4.52 -8.70
C ALA A 41 -9.00 -3.76 -10.04
N ASP A 42 -9.97 -2.84 -10.12
CA ASP A 42 -10.15 -1.97 -11.30
C ASP A 42 -9.29 -0.72 -11.10
N TYR A 43 -8.13 -0.67 -11.75
CA TYR A 43 -7.23 0.47 -11.58
C TYR A 43 -7.59 1.69 -12.41
N HIS A 44 -8.49 1.57 -13.40
CA HIS A 44 -9.07 2.74 -14.03
C HIS A 44 -9.89 3.51 -12.99
N ALA A 45 -10.73 2.80 -12.25
CA ALA A 45 -11.56 3.41 -11.22
C ALA A 45 -10.70 3.94 -10.06
N ALA A 46 -9.69 3.18 -9.64
CA ALA A 46 -8.83 3.59 -8.54
C ALA A 46 -8.12 4.91 -8.84
N ILE A 47 -7.55 5.02 -10.03
CA ILE A 47 -6.82 6.23 -10.41
C ILE A 47 -7.77 7.42 -10.53
N ARG A 48 -9.01 7.19 -11.02
CA ARG A 48 -10.01 8.24 -11.14
C ARG A 48 -10.49 8.73 -9.78
N ASP A 49 -10.76 7.79 -8.85
CA ASP A 49 -11.49 8.10 -7.62
C ASP A 49 -10.63 8.24 -6.38
N HIS A 50 -9.43 7.68 -6.37
CA HIS A 50 -8.55 7.67 -5.22
C HIS A 50 -7.26 8.41 -5.51
N LEU A 51 -6.44 8.58 -4.47
CA LEU A 51 -5.10 9.15 -4.67
C LEU A 51 -4.15 8.00 -4.90
N VAL A 52 -3.66 7.88 -6.12
CA VAL A 52 -2.67 6.86 -6.48
C VAL A 52 -1.39 7.56 -6.88
N GLU A 53 -0.29 7.22 -6.20
CA GLU A 53 1.03 7.76 -6.52
C GLU A 53 1.98 6.64 -6.90
N LEU A 54 2.76 6.89 -7.94
CA LEU A 54 3.85 6.01 -8.35
C LEU A 54 5.15 6.55 -7.77
N ALA A 55 6.00 5.64 -7.32
CA ALA A 55 7.34 5.97 -6.82
C ALA A 55 8.36 5.62 -7.88
N TYR A 56 9.18 6.58 -8.24
CA TYR A 56 10.23 6.41 -9.24
C TYR A 56 11.61 6.49 -8.59
N LEU A 57 12.48 5.56 -8.97
CA LEU A 57 13.87 5.57 -8.57
C LEU A 57 14.67 5.57 -9.85
N ASP A 58 15.44 6.64 -10.12
CA ASP A 58 16.23 6.78 -11.33
C ASP A 58 15.39 6.51 -12.59
N ASP A 59 14.23 7.17 -12.69
CA ASP A 59 13.34 7.09 -13.84
C ASP A 59 12.59 5.75 -14.01
N ALA A 60 12.79 4.81 -13.12
CA ALA A 60 12.07 3.54 -13.15
C ALA A 60 11.00 3.52 -12.07
N ALA A 61 9.77 3.16 -12.42
CA ALA A 61 8.71 3.00 -11.44
C ALA A 61 8.98 1.76 -10.61
N VAL A 62 9.15 1.92 -9.30
CA VAL A 62 9.52 0.82 -8.41
C VAL A 62 8.45 0.49 -7.38
N GLY A 63 7.42 1.30 -7.27
CA GLY A 63 6.36 1.03 -6.30
C GLY A 63 5.22 2.00 -6.43
N LEU A 64 4.19 1.79 -5.62
CA LEU A 64 3.02 2.67 -5.62
C LEU A 64 2.27 2.60 -4.30
N ILE A 65 1.46 3.61 -4.06
CA ILE A 65 0.48 3.63 -2.98
C ILE A 65 -0.87 4.07 -3.55
N GLU A 66 -1.94 3.51 -2.98
CA GLU A 66 -3.31 3.92 -3.29
C GLU A 66 -3.97 4.28 -1.98
N LEU A 67 -4.45 5.51 -1.88
CA LEU A 67 -5.00 6.07 -0.64
C LEU A 67 -6.44 6.50 -0.83
N ILE A 68 -7.26 6.23 0.19
CA ILE A 68 -8.65 6.66 0.21
C ILE A 68 -8.86 7.53 1.44
N THR A 69 -9.33 8.75 1.23
CA THR A 69 -9.58 9.69 2.32
C THR A 69 -10.92 9.39 2.97
N ALA A 70 -10.92 9.22 4.30
CA ALA A 70 -12.13 9.07 5.07
C ALA A 70 -12.26 10.28 6.01
N ALA A 71 -13.38 10.35 6.76
CA ALA A 71 -13.66 11.50 7.59
C ALA A 71 -12.62 11.69 8.70
N ASP A 72 -12.13 10.61 9.29
CA ASP A 72 -11.26 10.65 10.46
C ASP A 72 -9.95 9.89 10.28
N HIS A 73 -9.66 9.38 9.09
CA HIS A 73 -8.41 8.65 8.85
C HIS A 73 -8.09 8.61 7.36
N LEU A 74 -6.86 8.25 7.05
CA LEU A 74 -6.42 7.98 5.69
C LEU A 74 -6.27 6.46 5.57
N LEU A 75 -6.97 5.87 4.61
CA LEU A 75 -6.90 4.43 4.37
C LEU A 75 -5.88 4.14 3.29
N LEU A 76 -4.91 3.29 3.62
CA LEU A 76 -3.98 2.76 2.63
C LEU A 76 -4.66 1.53 2.02
N GLU A 77 -5.16 1.70 0.81
CA GLU A 77 -5.90 0.62 0.13
C GLU A 77 -4.96 -0.37 -0.54
N ASN A 78 -3.84 0.11 -1.09
CA ASN A 78 -2.87 -0.74 -1.74
C ASN A 78 -1.48 -0.12 -1.61
N ILE A 79 -0.50 -0.97 -1.32
CA ILE A 79 0.92 -0.63 -1.37
C ILE A 79 1.64 -1.75 -2.08
N ALA A 80 2.48 -1.42 -3.04
CA ALA A 80 3.19 -2.42 -3.81
C ALA A 80 4.60 -1.95 -4.10
N VAL A 81 5.57 -2.86 -3.99
CA VAL A 81 6.96 -2.62 -4.37
C VAL A 81 7.33 -3.66 -5.41
N ASP A 82 7.91 -3.23 -6.52
CA ASP A 82 8.38 -4.14 -7.54
C ASP A 82 9.45 -5.05 -6.93
N PRO A 83 9.32 -6.37 -7.03
CA PRO A 83 10.32 -7.28 -6.46
C PRO A 83 11.74 -7.02 -6.97
N ALA A 84 11.89 -6.50 -8.18
CA ALA A 84 13.20 -6.16 -8.74
C ALA A 84 13.90 -5.06 -7.93
N ALA A 85 13.15 -4.25 -7.18
CA ALA A 85 13.71 -3.20 -6.34
C ALA A 85 13.77 -3.59 -4.86
N HIS A 86 13.60 -4.88 -4.57
CA HIS A 86 13.58 -5.38 -3.19
C HIS A 86 14.89 -5.09 -2.46
N GLY A 87 14.83 -4.86 -1.17
CA GLY A 87 16.01 -4.67 -0.35
C GLY A 87 16.57 -3.26 -0.35
N GLN A 88 15.87 -2.30 -0.95
CA GLN A 88 16.33 -0.91 -1.01
C GLN A 88 15.55 0.03 -0.11
N GLY A 89 14.74 -0.50 0.79
CA GLY A 89 13.97 0.33 1.72
C GLY A 89 12.80 1.08 1.07
N ILE A 90 12.36 0.64 -0.10
CA ILE A 90 11.28 1.32 -0.84
C ILE A 90 9.98 1.28 -0.03
N GLY A 91 9.62 0.12 0.54
CA GLY A 91 8.39 -0.01 1.32
C GLY A 91 8.33 0.97 2.48
N ARG A 92 9.44 1.13 3.20
CA ARG A 92 9.51 2.10 4.30
C ARG A 92 9.29 3.52 3.78
N ARG A 93 9.91 3.86 2.65
CA ARG A 93 9.76 5.20 2.07
C ARG A 93 8.33 5.44 1.62
N LEU A 94 7.67 4.41 1.08
CA LEU A 94 6.27 4.51 0.71
C LEU A 94 5.40 4.78 1.95
N MET A 95 5.65 4.08 3.05
CA MET A 95 4.87 4.28 4.27
C MET A 95 5.10 5.67 4.87
N GLN A 96 6.33 6.19 4.78
CA GLN A 96 6.60 7.55 5.21
C GLN A 96 5.78 8.54 4.38
N ARG A 97 5.65 8.29 3.08
CA ARG A 97 4.86 9.16 2.19
C ARG A 97 3.38 9.10 2.55
N VAL A 98 2.86 7.91 2.87
CA VAL A 98 1.46 7.74 3.31
C VAL A 98 1.21 8.59 4.56
N GLU A 99 2.09 8.48 5.54
CA GLU A 99 1.92 9.21 6.80
C GLU A 99 2.04 10.72 6.60
N GLN A 100 2.91 11.14 5.71
CA GLN A 100 3.04 12.55 5.38
C GLN A 100 1.75 13.09 4.75
N HIS A 101 1.13 12.31 3.85
CA HIS A 101 -0.15 12.71 3.27
C HIS A 101 -1.22 12.88 4.35
N ALA A 102 -1.28 11.95 5.31
CA ALA A 102 -2.27 12.06 6.39
C ALA A 102 -2.05 13.33 7.20
N ILE A 103 -0.81 13.62 7.54
CA ILE A 103 -0.45 14.83 8.29
C ILE A 103 -0.88 16.07 7.52
N GLU A 104 -0.55 16.15 6.25
CA GLU A 104 -0.87 17.31 5.42
C GLU A 104 -2.37 17.48 5.22
N MET A 105 -3.12 16.39 5.23
CA MET A 105 -4.57 16.43 5.12
C MET A 105 -5.28 16.70 6.44
N GLY A 106 -4.53 16.76 7.55
CA GLY A 106 -5.11 16.94 8.87
C GLY A 106 -5.82 15.70 9.39
N LEU A 107 -5.48 14.52 8.87
CA LEU A 107 -6.09 13.27 9.31
C LEU A 107 -5.20 12.62 10.38
N PRO A 108 -5.76 12.32 11.57
CA PRO A 108 -4.95 11.89 12.71
C PRO A 108 -4.49 10.45 12.70
N VAL A 109 -5.05 9.62 11.83
CA VAL A 109 -4.79 8.18 11.85
C VAL A 109 -4.62 7.66 10.43
N VAL A 110 -3.65 6.76 10.24
CA VAL A 110 -3.53 5.96 9.02
C VAL A 110 -4.03 4.56 9.35
N ARG A 111 -4.92 4.03 8.53
CA ARG A 111 -5.42 2.66 8.64
C ARG A 111 -5.07 1.86 7.40
N LEU A 112 -4.91 0.57 7.61
CA LEU A 112 -4.68 -0.37 6.51
C LEU A 112 -5.19 -1.74 6.92
N TYR A 113 -5.29 -2.63 5.94
CA TYR A 113 -5.65 -4.02 6.22
C TYR A 113 -4.84 -4.94 5.33
N THR A 114 -4.64 -6.17 5.77
CA THR A 114 -3.89 -7.16 5.02
C THR A 114 -4.37 -8.56 5.41
N ASN A 115 -4.10 -9.53 4.55
CA ASN A 115 -4.44 -10.92 4.84
C ASN A 115 -3.50 -11.43 5.95
N LYS A 116 -4.08 -12.11 6.93
CA LYS A 116 -3.30 -12.65 8.06
C LYS A 116 -2.21 -13.62 7.62
N ALA A 117 -2.41 -14.30 6.50
CA ALA A 117 -1.42 -15.24 5.97
C ALA A 117 -0.17 -14.56 5.41
N PHE A 118 -0.21 -13.23 5.22
CA PHE A 118 0.93 -12.49 4.69
C PHE A 118 1.86 -12.10 5.86
N ALA A 119 2.53 -13.11 6.43
CA ALA A 119 3.28 -12.96 7.68
C ALA A 119 4.34 -11.87 7.64
N THR A 120 5.06 -11.73 6.52
CA THR A 120 6.09 -10.69 6.42
C THR A 120 5.47 -9.29 6.46
N ASN A 121 4.25 -9.13 5.94
CA ASN A 121 3.57 -7.84 5.97
C ASN A 121 3.18 -7.48 7.40
N LEU A 122 2.70 -8.45 8.18
CA LEU A 122 2.33 -8.19 9.57
C LEU A 122 3.52 -7.66 10.35
N GLY A 123 4.68 -8.29 10.21
CA GLY A 123 5.90 -7.86 10.89
C GLY A 123 6.35 -6.48 10.42
N PHE A 124 6.26 -6.23 9.13
CA PHE A 124 6.64 -4.95 8.53
C PHE A 124 5.83 -3.79 9.15
N TYR A 125 4.49 -3.95 9.21
CA TYR A 125 3.65 -2.87 9.75
C TYR A 125 3.86 -2.70 11.25
N ARG A 126 4.04 -3.79 12.00
CA ARG A 126 4.32 -3.70 13.42
C ARG A 126 5.60 -2.92 13.69
N ARG A 127 6.64 -3.19 12.91
CA ARG A 127 7.92 -2.47 13.10
C ARG A 127 7.80 -0.98 12.82
N LEU A 128 6.83 -0.60 12.00
CA LEU A 128 6.59 0.82 11.71
C LEU A 128 5.67 1.48 12.73
N GLY A 129 5.23 0.75 13.74
CA GLY A 129 4.41 1.31 14.82
C GLY A 129 2.92 1.13 14.64
N TYR A 130 2.49 0.32 13.68
CA TYR A 130 1.07 0.03 13.49
C TYR A 130 0.63 -1.05 14.47
N ALA A 131 -0.55 -0.86 15.05
CA ALA A 131 -1.14 -1.81 15.99
C ALA A 131 -2.38 -2.43 15.39
N ILE A 132 -2.63 -3.69 15.71
CA ILE A 132 -3.81 -4.40 15.23
C ILE A 132 -5.04 -3.88 15.97
N GLU A 133 -6.05 -3.44 15.22
CA GLU A 133 -7.32 -3.01 15.79
C GLU A 133 -8.29 -4.18 15.90
N ARG A 134 -8.30 -5.07 14.91
CA ARG A 134 -9.20 -6.21 14.90
C ARG A 134 -8.82 -7.17 13.79
N GLU A 135 -9.40 -8.37 13.85
CA GLU A 135 -9.33 -9.36 12.78
C GLU A 135 -10.75 -9.75 12.42
N GLU A 136 -10.99 -9.98 11.14
CA GLU A 136 -12.30 -10.41 10.65
C GLU A 136 -12.16 -11.59 9.71
N PRO A 137 -13.04 -12.58 9.79
CA PRO A 137 -13.02 -13.68 8.82
C PRO A 137 -13.27 -13.15 7.41
N TYR A 138 -12.52 -13.70 6.47
CA TYR A 138 -12.70 -13.35 5.07
C TYR A 138 -12.33 -14.57 4.23
N LYS A 139 -13.30 -15.08 3.46
CA LYS A 139 -13.14 -16.30 2.68
C LYS A 139 -12.65 -17.43 3.61
N GLU A 140 -11.52 -18.06 3.31
CA GLU A 140 -11.02 -19.16 4.11
C GLU A 140 -9.92 -18.73 5.11
N GLY A 141 -9.84 -17.45 5.37
CA GLY A 141 -8.81 -16.92 6.26
C GLY A 141 -9.31 -15.71 7.03
N PHE A 142 -8.39 -14.81 7.34
CA PHE A 142 -8.71 -13.61 8.12
C PHE A 142 -8.06 -12.38 7.52
N THR A 143 -8.74 -11.25 7.66
CA THR A 143 -8.18 -9.93 7.37
C THR A 143 -7.79 -9.29 8.70
N VAL A 144 -6.59 -8.74 8.77
CA VAL A 144 -6.08 -8.04 9.94
C VAL A 144 -6.10 -6.54 9.64
N TYR A 145 -6.67 -5.77 10.56
CA TYR A 145 -6.79 -4.33 10.43
C TYR A 145 -5.81 -3.63 11.36
N PHE A 146 -5.02 -2.73 10.80
CA PHE A 146 -4.00 -1.98 11.54
C PHE A 146 -4.29 -0.50 11.56
N ALA A 147 -3.83 0.18 12.59
CA ALA A 147 -3.91 1.64 12.68
C ALA A 147 -2.69 2.22 13.36
N LYS A 148 -2.37 3.45 13.00
CA LYS A 148 -1.29 4.22 13.64
C LYS A 148 -1.72 5.67 13.73
N ALA A 149 -1.60 6.25 14.92
CA ALA A 149 -1.80 7.69 15.10
C ALA A 149 -0.60 8.42 14.53
N VAL A 150 -0.85 9.49 13.76
CA VAL A 150 0.20 10.26 13.10
C VAL A 150 0.00 11.75 13.32
N GLY A 151 0.97 12.51 12.96
CA GLY A 151 0.79 13.93 12.74
C GLY A 151 1.12 14.83 13.84
N LYS A 152 1.02 14.49 15.00
CA LYS A 152 1.21 15.42 15.91
C LYS A 152 2.00 15.05 16.93
N PRO A 153 2.94 15.69 17.24
CA PRO A 153 3.64 15.51 18.49
C PRO A 153 2.74 15.88 19.65
#